data_91cb8efab9d66d71302e5efae4c6101a
#
_entry.id   91cb8efab9d66d71302e5efae4c6101a
#
_cell.length_a   1.000
_cell.length_b   1.000
_cell.length_c   1.000
_cell.angle_alpha   90.00
_cell.angle_beta   90.00
_cell.angle_gamma   90.00
#
_symmetry.space_group_name_H-M   'P 1'
#
loop_
_entity.id
_entity.type
_entity.pdbx_description
1 polymer ?
#
loop_
_entity_poly.entity_id
_entity_poly.type
_entity_poly.pdbx_seq_one_letter_code
_entity_poly.pdbx_strand_id
1 'polypeptide(L)' 'MFHIAIVDDDQSIHQKLEEMITSILFKYPIPFTVSHFFSGNEFLNNKDIFSIII' A
#
# COMPACT_ATOMS: atom_id res chain seq x y z
N MET A 1 -11.01 8.01 -3.47
CA MET A 1 -9.96 7.61 -2.50
C MET A 1 -8.92 6.76 -3.18
N PHE A 2 -7.65 7.06 -2.94
CA PHE A 2 -6.56 6.22 -3.43
C PHE A 2 -6.44 4.96 -2.58
N HIS A 3 -6.45 3.83 -3.25
CA HIS A 3 -6.19 2.53 -2.60
C HIS A 3 -4.81 2.05 -3.04
N ILE A 4 -3.88 1.94 -2.10
CA ILE A 4 -2.50 1.55 -2.36
C ILE A 4 -2.28 0.17 -1.76
N ALA A 5 -1.73 -0.75 -2.55
CA ALA A 5 -1.35 -2.08 -2.07
C ALA A 5 0.17 -2.19 -2.04
N ILE A 6 0.70 -2.64 -0.90
CA ILE A 6 2.11 -2.98 -0.77
C ILE A 6 2.21 -4.49 -0.65
N VAL A 7 2.92 -5.12 -1.60
CA VAL A 7 3.08 -6.57 -1.66
C VAL A 7 4.55 -6.90 -1.50
N ASP A 8 4.94 -7.40 -0.33
CA ASP A 8 6.32 -7.76 -0.03
C ASP A 8 6.34 -8.67 1.20
N ASP A 9 7.23 -9.63 1.23
CA ASP A 9 7.36 -10.54 2.37
C ASP A 9 8.16 -9.95 3.53
N ASP A 10 8.79 -8.80 3.35
CA ASP A 10 9.59 -8.13 4.36
C ASP A 10 8.79 -7.01 5.03
N GLN A 11 8.50 -7.19 6.32
CA GLN A 11 7.73 -6.22 7.08
C GLN A 11 8.40 -4.84 7.17
N SER A 12 9.72 -4.80 7.17
CA SER A 12 10.43 -3.52 7.25
C SER A 12 10.25 -2.68 6.00
N ILE A 13 10.07 -3.33 4.83
CA ILE A 13 9.77 -2.65 3.58
C ILE A 13 8.39 -2.00 3.65
N HIS A 14 7.39 -2.71 4.19
CA HIS A 14 6.05 -2.17 4.37
C HIS A 14 6.08 -0.88 5.19
N GLN A 15 6.81 -0.90 6.29
CA GLN A 15 6.89 0.25 7.18
C GLN A 15 7.55 1.45 6.50
N LYS A 16 8.66 1.21 5.81
CA LYS A 16 9.38 2.26 5.09
C LYS A 16 8.54 2.88 3.97
N LEU A 17 7.87 2.03 3.20
CA LEU A 17 7.05 2.50 2.08
C LEU A 17 5.84 3.27 2.58
N GLU A 18 5.20 2.81 3.66
CA GLU A 18 4.06 3.51 4.22
C GLU A 18 4.45 4.89 4.73
N GLU A 19 5.59 5.00 5.41
CA GLU A 19 6.11 6.27 5.88
C GLU A 19 6.38 7.22 4.71
N MET A 20 7.00 6.71 3.65
CA MET A 20 7.30 7.49 2.46
C MET A 20 6.03 7.98 1.77
N ILE A 21 5.06 7.09 1.58
CA ILE A 21 3.78 7.41 0.95
C ILE A 21 3.04 8.47 1.77
N THR A 22 2.98 8.28 3.08
CA THR A 22 2.32 9.23 3.99
C THR A 22 2.97 10.59 3.90
N SER A 23 4.30 10.63 3.86
CA SER A 23 5.06 11.88 3.77
C SER A 23 4.77 12.63 2.47
N ILE A 24 4.65 11.91 1.36
CA ILE A 24 4.37 12.51 0.06
C ILE A 24 2.92 12.97 -0.03
N LEU A 25 1.98 12.11 0.33
CA LEU A 25 0.56 12.39 0.17
C LEU A 25 0.02 13.35 1.21
N PHE A 26 0.73 13.52 2.31
CA PHE A 26 0.35 14.51 3.33
C PHE A 26 0.38 15.93 2.78
N LYS A 27 1.21 16.18 1.76
CA LYS A 27 1.33 17.49 1.13
C LYS A 27 0.12 17.85 0.26
N TYR A 28 -0.70 16.87 -0.06
CA TYR A 28 -1.86 17.04 -0.93
C TYR A 28 -3.10 16.58 -0.18
N PRO A 29 -4.23 17.27 -0.31
CA PRO A 29 -5.46 16.86 0.39
C PRO A 29 -6.13 15.68 -0.33
N ILE A 30 -5.39 14.59 -0.53
CA ILE A 30 -5.88 13.40 -1.21
C ILE A 30 -6.07 12.29 -0.18
N PRO A 31 -7.30 11.84 0.06
CA PRO A 31 -7.52 10.69 0.96
C PRO A 31 -6.97 9.40 0.35
N PHE A 32 -6.35 8.58 1.18
CA PHE A 32 -5.78 7.32 0.73
C PHE A 32 -5.87 6.25 1.81
N THR A 33 -5.80 5.00 1.38
CA THR A 33 -5.66 3.85 2.27
C THR A 33 -4.50 3.00 1.78
N VAL A 34 -3.83 2.32 2.73
CA VAL A 34 -2.74 1.41 2.41
C VAL A 34 -3.13 0.03 2.92
N SER A 35 -3.06 -0.96 2.03
CA SER A 35 -3.27 -2.36 2.38
C SER A 35 -1.94 -3.09 2.26
N HIS A 36 -1.68 -3.98 3.21
CA HIS A 36 -0.43 -4.71 3.30
C HIS A 36 -0.65 -6.18 2.99
N PHE A 37 0.11 -6.70 2.04
CA PHE A 37 0.11 -8.11 1.67
C PHE A 37 1.54 -8.62 1.78
N PHE A 38 1.71 -9.75 2.46
CA PHE A 38 3.03 -10.30 2.73
C PHE A 38 3.40 -11.45 1.78
N SER A 39 2.53 -11.76 0.84
CA SER A 39 2.79 -12.73 -0.22
C SER A 39 1.95 -12.41 -1.44
N GLY A 40 2.42 -12.89 -2.60
CA GLY A 40 1.65 -12.76 -3.83
C GLY A 40 0.32 -13.49 -3.75
N ASN A 41 0.27 -14.63 -3.03
CA ASN A 41 -0.97 -15.38 -2.85
C ASN A 41 -2.00 -14.61 -2.06
N GLU A 42 -1.60 -13.93 -0.99
CA GLU A 42 -2.51 -13.06 -0.25
C GLU A 42 -3.11 -11.99 -1.15
N PHE A 43 -2.27 -11.36 -1.96
CA PHE A 43 -2.70 -10.33 -2.88
C PHE A 43 -3.68 -10.86 -3.92
N LEU A 44 -3.35 -12.01 -4.52
CA LEU A 44 -4.18 -12.60 -5.57
C LEU A 44 -5.53 -13.08 -5.05
N ASN A 45 -5.61 -13.45 -3.77
CA ASN A 45 -6.87 -13.86 -3.16
C ASN A 45 -7.72 -12.69 -2.71
N ASN A 46 -7.18 -11.48 -2.73
CA ASN A 46 -7.92 -10.28 -2.39
C ASN A 46 -8.68 -9.80 -3.63
N LYS A 47 -9.92 -9.35 -3.43
CA LYS A 47 -10.78 -8.91 -4.53
C LYS A 47 -10.91 -7.40 -4.63
N ASP A 48 -10.20 -6.67 -3.79
CA ASP A 48 -10.25 -5.22 -3.83
C ASP A 48 -9.53 -4.68 -5.07
N ILE A 49 -9.93 -3.49 -5.48
CA ILE A 49 -9.32 -2.79 -6.61
C ILE A 49 -8.36 -1.74 -6.05
N PHE A 50 -7.13 -1.75 -6.54
CA PHE A 50 -6.11 -0.82 -6.09
C PHE A 50 -5.72 0.16 -7.18
N SER A 51 -5.47 1.40 -6.76
CA SER A 51 -5.00 2.44 -7.67
C SER A 51 -3.51 2.26 -8.00
N ILE A 52 -2.74 1.82 -6.99
CA ILE A 52 -1.30 1.62 -7.12
C ILE A 52 -0.93 0.33 -6.40
N ILE A 53 -0.08 -0.48 -7.03
CA ILE A 53 0.45 -1.72 -6.45
C ILE A 53 1.98 -1.60 -6.45
N ILE A 54 2.57 -1.81 -5.30
CA ILE A 54 4.03 -1.71 -5.13
C ILE A 54 4.62 -3.07 -4.79
#